data_7d73905c0d2f1cf6afd39878568e03a1
#
_entry.id   7d73905c0d2f1cf6afd39878568e03a1
#
_cell.length_a   1.000
_cell.length_b   1.000
_cell.length_c   1.000
_cell.angle_alpha   90.00
_cell.angle_beta   90.00
_cell.angle_gamma   90.00
#
_symmetry.space_group_name_H-M   'P 1'
#
loop_
_entity.id
_entity.type
_entity.pdbx_description
1 polymer ?
#
loop_
_entity_poly.entity_id
_entity_poly.type
_entity_poly.pdbx_seq_one_letter_code
_entity_poly.pdbx_strand_id
1 'polypeptide(L)'
;MTQNEIGKESLYNYKKSLDAVFRQIDDECSKKNAILLRKYADVLVKESHAYATQLCNMRRMLCLTRKMKKDWEKTKKSDIDRIVIEVVKEFADNGQETNYTYDLKRTLKIFWRWYKLGSRNFNEVGDPDETRDIKAKKIEDRLAREDLLTEQDMKMLLDACEENLRDRALLATHAEAGTRPGEILNLQIKHVVFDKHGAVMKVHGKTGTRTV
;
A
#
# COMPACT_ATOMS: atom_id res chain seq x y z
N MET A 1 -7.30 29.87 5.24
CA MET A 1 -6.45 28.98 4.40
C MET A 1 -7.16 27.66 4.25
N THR A 2 -7.55 27.32 3.07
CA THR A 2 -8.36 26.13 2.77
C THR A 2 -7.52 24.87 2.89
N GLN A 3 -8.11 23.76 3.35
CA GLN A 3 -7.47 22.42 3.54
C GLN A 3 -6.75 21.89 2.28
N ASN A 4 -6.91 22.52 1.14
CA ASN A 4 -6.34 22.11 -0.15
C ASN A 4 -4.86 22.49 -0.38
N GLU A 5 -4.23 23.29 0.49
CA GLU A 5 -2.84 23.71 0.26
C GLU A 5 -1.77 22.84 0.98
N ILE A 6 -2.20 22.03 1.96
CA ILE A 6 -1.28 21.22 2.78
C ILE A 6 -0.83 19.92 2.11
N GLY A 7 -1.33 19.60 0.93
CA GLY A 7 -1.09 18.27 0.31
C GLY A 7 -0.45 18.30 -1.09
N LYS A 8 0.00 19.42 -1.60
CA LYS A 8 0.43 19.51 -3.00
C LYS A 8 1.81 18.94 -3.32
N GLU A 9 2.68 18.76 -2.33
CA GLU A 9 3.98 18.12 -2.53
C GLU A 9 4.04 16.80 -1.77
N SER A 10 3.54 15.73 -2.40
CA SER A 10 3.75 14.38 -1.90
C SER A 10 5.20 13.96 -2.13
N LEU A 11 5.86 13.45 -1.08
CA LEU A 11 7.19 12.84 -1.17
C LEU A 11 7.27 11.77 -2.28
N TYR A 12 6.14 11.15 -2.59
CA TYR A 12 6.01 10.09 -3.60
C TYR A 12 5.12 10.54 -4.76
N ASN A 13 5.63 10.48 -5.98
CA ASN A 13 4.82 10.74 -7.17
C ASN A 13 4.04 9.47 -7.58
N TYR A 14 3.01 9.14 -6.81
CA TYR A 14 2.17 7.96 -7.05
C TYR A 14 1.51 7.97 -8.43
N LYS A 15 1.13 9.14 -8.96
CA LYS A 15 0.54 9.27 -10.30
C LYS A 15 1.53 8.82 -11.37
N LYS A 16 2.76 9.35 -11.36
CA LYS A 16 3.82 8.96 -12.30
C LYS A 16 4.14 7.46 -12.22
N SER A 17 4.15 6.92 -11.00
CA SER A 17 4.36 5.48 -10.78
C SER A 17 3.21 4.63 -11.32
N LEU A 18 1.96 5.09 -11.19
CA LEU A 18 0.80 4.43 -11.75
C LEU A 18 0.82 4.44 -13.29
N ASP A 19 1.18 5.58 -13.89
CA ASP A 19 1.36 5.68 -15.35
C ASP A 19 2.45 4.74 -15.88
N ALA A 20 3.52 4.52 -15.10
CA ALA A 20 4.55 3.54 -15.44
C ALA A 20 4.02 2.10 -15.41
N VAL A 21 3.17 1.76 -14.43
CA VAL A 21 2.53 0.44 -14.37
C VAL A 21 1.58 0.23 -15.55
N PHE A 22 0.85 1.26 -15.97
CA PHE A 22 -0.01 1.14 -17.15
C PHE A 22 0.78 0.90 -18.44
N ARG A 23 1.96 1.52 -18.61
CA ARG A 23 2.85 1.21 -19.72
C ARG A 23 3.30 -0.26 -19.70
N GLN A 24 3.71 -0.76 -18.53
CA GLN A 24 4.05 -2.18 -18.39
C GLN A 24 2.87 -3.11 -18.73
N ILE A 25 1.65 -2.75 -18.35
CA ILE A 25 0.46 -3.51 -18.68
C ILE A 25 0.24 -3.54 -20.21
N ASP A 26 0.42 -2.42 -20.89
CA ASP A 26 0.27 -2.33 -22.35
C ASP A 26 1.36 -3.13 -23.09
N ASP A 27 2.59 -3.13 -22.57
CA ASP A 27 3.73 -3.80 -23.19
C ASP A 27 3.72 -5.33 -22.96
N GLU A 28 3.28 -5.78 -21.78
CA GLU A 28 3.45 -7.17 -21.34
C GLU A 28 2.16 -8.01 -21.38
N CYS A 29 0.99 -7.38 -21.37
CA CYS A 29 -0.28 -8.09 -21.36
C CYS A 29 -0.89 -8.18 -22.78
N SER A 30 -1.75 -9.18 -22.99
CA SER A 30 -2.59 -9.18 -24.19
C SER A 30 -3.48 -7.93 -24.23
N LYS A 31 -3.84 -7.48 -25.45
CA LYS A 31 -4.76 -6.34 -25.62
C LYS A 31 -6.05 -6.48 -24.80
N LYS A 32 -6.59 -7.71 -24.71
CA LYS A 32 -7.80 -7.99 -23.91
C LYS A 32 -7.56 -7.79 -22.43
N ASN A 33 -6.46 -8.31 -21.90
CA ASN A 33 -6.10 -8.15 -20.50
C ASN A 33 -5.79 -6.69 -20.17
N ALA A 34 -5.08 -5.96 -21.02
CA ALA A 34 -4.78 -4.55 -20.83
C ALA A 34 -6.07 -3.71 -20.74
N ILE A 35 -7.02 -3.92 -21.65
CA ILE A 35 -8.34 -3.26 -21.61
C ILE A 35 -9.09 -3.61 -20.33
N LEU A 36 -9.10 -4.87 -19.91
CA LEU A 36 -9.79 -5.31 -18.70
C LEU A 36 -9.19 -4.67 -17.43
N LEU A 37 -7.85 -4.63 -17.35
CA LEU A 37 -7.17 -4.02 -16.21
C LEU A 37 -7.40 -2.50 -16.14
N ARG A 38 -7.51 -1.81 -17.28
CA ARG A 38 -7.88 -0.40 -17.32
C ARG A 38 -9.32 -0.18 -16.83
N LYS A 39 -10.27 -1.02 -17.28
CA LYS A 39 -11.64 -0.98 -16.75
C LYS A 39 -11.70 -1.19 -15.22
N TYR A 40 -10.86 -2.09 -14.72
CA TYR A 40 -10.76 -2.29 -13.27
C TYR A 40 -10.17 -1.08 -12.56
N ALA A 41 -9.17 -0.42 -13.15
CA ALA A 41 -8.63 0.82 -12.61
C ALA A 41 -9.67 1.95 -12.58
N ASP A 42 -10.54 2.05 -13.60
CA ASP A 42 -11.64 3.03 -13.61
C ASP A 42 -12.63 2.79 -12.47
N VAL A 43 -12.84 1.53 -12.07
CA VAL A 43 -13.65 1.21 -10.88
C VAL A 43 -13.00 1.76 -9.61
N LEU A 44 -11.65 1.61 -9.47
CA LEU A 44 -10.94 2.17 -8.33
C LEU A 44 -11.04 3.69 -8.27
N VAL A 45 -11.00 4.36 -9.43
CA VAL A 45 -11.23 5.81 -9.53
C VAL A 45 -12.66 6.17 -9.12
N LYS A 46 -13.67 5.45 -9.65
CA LYS A 46 -15.09 5.66 -9.32
C LYS A 46 -15.35 5.49 -7.81
N GLU A 47 -14.65 4.57 -7.17
CA GLU A 47 -14.72 4.35 -5.71
C GLU A 47 -13.85 5.35 -4.92
N SER A 48 -13.31 6.38 -5.57
CA SER A 48 -12.51 7.45 -4.95
C SER A 48 -11.26 6.96 -4.21
N HIS A 49 -10.65 5.86 -4.69
CA HIS A 49 -9.39 5.38 -4.12
C HIS A 49 -8.21 6.32 -4.45
N ALA A 50 -7.39 6.63 -3.44
CA ALA A 50 -6.16 7.40 -3.62
C ALA A 50 -5.18 6.73 -4.60
N TYR A 51 -4.35 7.51 -5.30
CA TYR A 51 -3.35 7.00 -6.26
C TYR A 51 -2.44 5.89 -5.68
N ALA A 52 -2.06 6.00 -4.41
CA ALA A 52 -1.27 4.95 -3.73
C ALA A 52 -2.01 3.61 -3.71
N THR A 53 -3.31 3.62 -3.41
CA THR A 53 -4.16 2.41 -3.41
C THR A 53 -4.36 1.86 -4.81
N GLN A 54 -4.60 2.74 -5.80
CA GLN A 54 -4.71 2.34 -7.20
C GLN A 54 -3.40 1.69 -7.67
N LEU A 55 -2.25 2.30 -7.40
CA LEU A 55 -0.93 1.78 -7.74
C LEU A 55 -0.68 0.39 -7.14
N CYS A 56 -0.96 0.19 -5.85
CA CYS A 56 -0.80 -1.12 -5.20
C CYS A 56 -1.68 -2.19 -5.85
N ASN A 57 -2.96 -1.87 -6.12
CA ASN A 57 -3.87 -2.79 -6.80
C ASN A 57 -3.38 -3.14 -8.21
N MET A 58 -2.99 -2.15 -9.00
CA MET A 58 -2.55 -2.38 -10.38
C MET A 58 -1.24 -3.16 -10.47
N ARG A 59 -0.27 -2.93 -9.57
CA ARG A 59 0.95 -3.74 -9.48
C ARG A 59 0.65 -5.20 -9.15
N ARG A 60 -0.24 -5.45 -8.19
CA ARG A 60 -0.66 -6.80 -7.83
C ARG A 60 -1.40 -7.48 -8.98
N MET A 61 -2.28 -6.76 -9.67
CA MET A 61 -2.99 -7.29 -10.84
C MET A 61 -2.04 -7.60 -12.00
N LEU A 62 -1.03 -6.76 -12.25
CA LEU A 62 0.00 -7.05 -13.26
C LEU A 62 0.78 -8.33 -12.89
N CYS A 63 1.19 -8.48 -11.63
CA CYS A 63 1.85 -9.71 -11.14
C CYS A 63 0.97 -10.95 -11.36
N LEU A 64 -0.30 -10.90 -11.00
CA LEU A 64 -1.26 -12.00 -11.19
C LEU A 64 -1.51 -12.29 -12.68
N THR A 65 -1.58 -11.25 -13.52
CA THR A 65 -1.79 -11.40 -14.97
C THR A 65 -0.59 -12.05 -15.65
N ARG A 66 0.63 -11.73 -15.24
CA ARG A 66 1.86 -12.43 -15.73
C ARG A 66 1.80 -13.93 -15.43
N LYS A 67 1.28 -14.31 -14.25
CA LYS A 67 1.11 -15.73 -13.85
C LYS A 67 -0.06 -16.39 -14.57
N MET A 68 -1.08 -15.65 -14.98
CA MET A 68 -2.23 -16.19 -15.70
C MET A 68 -1.85 -16.79 -17.06
N LYS A 69 -0.92 -16.20 -17.81
CA LYS A 69 -0.41 -16.66 -19.12
C LYS A 69 -1.49 -16.83 -20.19
N LYS A 70 -2.68 -16.29 -19.99
CA LYS A 70 -3.81 -16.27 -20.93
C LYS A 70 -4.78 -15.12 -20.61
N ASP A 71 -5.78 -14.93 -21.46
CA ASP A 71 -6.79 -13.91 -21.21
C ASP A 71 -7.65 -14.28 -20.00
N TRP A 72 -7.94 -13.31 -19.15
CA TRP A 72 -8.84 -13.46 -17.98
C TRP A 72 -10.23 -13.96 -18.36
N GLU A 73 -10.70 -13.59 -19.55
CA GLU A 73 -11.98 -14.04 -20.14
C GLU A 73 -12.08 -15.58 -20.25
N LYS A 74 -10.94 -16.24 -20.50
CA LYS A 74 -10.85 -17.69 -20.67
C LYS A 74 -10.48 -18.45 -19.40
N THR A 75 -10.49 -17.76 -18.26
CA THR A 75 -10.05 -18.31 -16.98
C THR A 75 -11.10 -19.25 -16.39
N LYS A 76 -10.63 -20.41 -15.93
CA LYS A 76 -11.40 -21.43 -15.22
C LYS A 76 -10.92 -21.51 -13.76
N LYS A 77 -11.68 -22.20 -12.90
CA LYS A 77 -11.27 -22.43 -11.51
C LYS A 77 -9.87 -23.03 -11.39
N SER A 78 -9.54 -24.02 -12.22
CA SER A 78 -8.21 -24.65 -12.22
C SER A 78 -7.06 -23.67 -12.50
N ASP A 79 -7.29 -22.61 -13.26
CA ASP A 79 -6.29 -21.56 -13.52
C ASP A 79 -6.12 -20.67 -12.30
N ILE A 80 -7.21 -20.34 -11.62
CA ILE A 80 -7.19 -19.59 -10.36
C ILE A 80 -6.43 -20.38 -9.30
N ASP A 81 -6.72 -21.67 -9.14
CA ASP A 81 -6.03 -22.54 -8.19
C ASP A 81 -4.53 -22.61 -8.49
N ARG A 82 -4.16 -22.76 -9.78
CA ARG A 82 -2.76 -22.76 -10.22
C ARG A 82 -2.05 -21.45 -9.85
N ILE A 83 -2.66 -20.29 -10.11
CA ILE A 83 -2.06 -18.99 -9.77
C ILE A 83 -1.86 -18.88 -8.26
N VAL A 84 -2.83 -19.28 -7.46
CA VAL A 84 -2.72 -19.24 -6.00
C VAL A 84 -1.57 -20.11 -5.52
N ILE A 85 -1.41 -21.31 -6.09
CA ILE A 85 -0.28 -22.21 -5.79
C ILE A 85 1.04 -21.56 -6.20
N GLU A 86 1.13 -20.98 -7.40
CA GLU A 86 2.34 -20.28 -7.87
C GLU A 86 2.70 -19.10 -6.98
N VAL A 87 1.71 -18.30 -6.54
CA VAL A 87 1.91 -17.18 -5.61
C VAL A 87 2.47 -17.66 -4.28
N VAL A 88 1.92 -18.74 -3.73
CA VAL A 88 2.41 -19.29 -2.45
C VAL A 88 3.82 -19.86 -2.62
N LYS A 89 4.10 -20.63 -3.67
CA LYS A 89 5.42 -21.19 -3.92
C LYS A 89 6.52 -20.14 -4.09
N GLU A 90 6.19 -18.98 -4.69
CA GLU A 90 7.18 -17.95 -4.99
C GLU A 90 7.39 -16.96 -3.83
N PHE A 91 6.32 -16.62 -3.10
CA PHE A 91 6.34 -15.50 -2.15
C PHE A 91 6.04 -15.90 -0.70
N ALA A 92 5.76 -17.17 -0.40
CA ALA A 92 5.62 -17.63 0.97
C ALA A 92 7.00 -17.79 1.62
N ASP A 93 7.06 -17.60 2.93
CA ASP A 93 8.25 -17.86 3.73
C ASP A 93 8.14 -19.25 4.37
N ASN A 94 9.05 -20.16 4.00
CA ASN A 94 9.03 -21.56 4.48
C ASN A 94 7.65 -22.23 4.38
N GLY A 95 6.90 -21.91 3.30
CA GLY A 95 5.54 -22.40 3.08
C GLY A 95 4.46 -21.68 3.88
N GLN A 96 4.81 -20.71 4.70
CA GLN A 96 3.88 -19.90 5.47
C GLN A 96 3.45 -18.64 4.69
N GLU A 97 2.21 -18.23 4.88
CA GLU A 97 1.67 -17.03 4.24
C GLU A 97 2.42 -15.78 4.72
N THR A 98 2.85 -14.95 3.76
CA THR A 98 3.41 -13.61 4.01
C THR A 98 2.34 -12.54 3.81
N ASN A 99 2.56 -11.32 4.29
CA ASN A 99 1.68 -10.19 4.01
C ASN A 99 1.51 -9.96 2.50
N TYR A 100 2.54 -10.25 1.70
CA TYR A 100 2.47 -10.11 0.25
C TYR A 100 1.62 -11.18 -0.41
N THR A 101 1.75 -12.47 0.00
CA THR A 101 0.88 -13.56 -0.50
C THR A 101 -0.57 -13.33 -0.13
N TYR A 102 -0.83 -12.90 1.11
CA TYR A 102 -2.15 -12.49 1.56
C TYR A 102 -2.75 -11.40 0.66
N ASP A 103 -1.98 -10.36 0.39
CA ASP A 103 -2.42 -9.23 -0.42
C ASP A 103 -2.69 -9.62 -1.88
N LEU A 104 -1.88 -10.50 -2.48
CA LEU A 104 -2.12 -11.03 -3.83
C LEU A 104 -3.40 -11.87 -3.88
N LYS A 105 -3.60 -12.79 -2.94
CA LYS A 105 -4.83 -13.59 -2.85
C LYS A 105 -6.07 -12.73 -2.66
N ARG A 106 -6.00 -11.74 -1.76
CA ARG A 106 -7.09 -10.79 -1.52
C ARG A 106 -7.39 -9.98 -2.76
N THR A 107 -6.36 -9.47 -3.46
CA THR A 107 -6.55 -8.70 -4.69
C THR A 107 -7.20 -9.56 -5.78
N LEU A 108 -6.76 -10.82 -5.95
CA LEU A 108 -7.36 -11.77 -6.88
C LEU A 108 -8.86 -11.99 -6.58
N LYS A 109 -9.22 -12.25 -5.31
CA LYS A 109 -10.63 -12.42 -4.90
C LYS A 109 -11.47 -11.20 -5.22
N ILE A 110 -11.00 -9.99 -4.87
CA ILE A 110 -11.72 -8.74 -5.10
C ILE A 110 -11.88 -8.46 -6.59
N PHE A 111 -10.81 -8.63 -7.38
CA PHE A 111 -10.85 -8.48 -8.84
C PHE A 111 -11.82 -9.46 -9.49
N TRP A 112 -11.73 -10.75 -9.12
CA TRP A 112 -12.57 -11.81 -9.70
C TRP A 112 -14.04 -11.63 -9.35
N ARG A 113 -14.34 -11.19 -8.13
CA ARG A 113 -15.69 -10.83 -7.68
C ARG A 113 -16.27 -9.71 -8.55
N TRP A 114 -15.53 -8.63 -8.72
CA TRP A 114 -15.93 -7.54 -9.59
C TRP A 114 -16.14 -8.02 -11.03
N TYR A 115 -15.21 -8.80 -11.55
CA TYR A 115 -15.26 -9.27 -12.93
C TYR A 115 -16.48 -10.17 -13.20
N LYS A 116 -16.82 -11.07 -12.30
CA LYS A 116 -17.92 -12.04 -12.45
C LYS A 116 -19.26 -11.50 -12.00
N LEU A 117 -19.31 -10.72 -10.94
CA LEU A 117 -20.53 -10.33 -10.23
C LEU A 117 -20.78 -8.81 -10.26
N GLY A 118 -19.90 -8.02 -10.87
CA GLY A 118 -20.07 -6.57 -11.08
C GLY A 118 -19.76 -5.70 -9.85
N SER A 119 -19.54 -6.27 -8.67
CA SER A 119 -19.22 -5.53 -7.44
C SER A 119 -17.94 -6.05 -6.78
N ARG A 120 -17.17 -5.15 -6.17
CA ARG A 120 -16.01 -5.48 -5.34
C ARG A 120 -16.40 -5.81 -3.88
N ASN A 121 -17.61 -5.44 -3.49
CA ASN A 121 -18.08 -5.55 -2.12
C ASN A 121 -18.58 -6.97 -1.84
N PHE A 122 -17.94 -7.66 -0.89
CA PHE A 122 -18.32 -9.01 -0.48
C PHE A 122 -19.73 -9.08 0.08
N ASN A 123 -20.14 -8.07 0.84
CA ASN A 123 -21.46 -8.09 1.49
C ASN A 123 -22.62 -7.94 0.50
N GLU A 124 -22.34 -7.41 -0.70
CA GLU A 124 -23.36 -7.26 -1.76
C GLU A 124 -23.52 -8.52 -2.60
N VAL A 125 -22.41 -9.18 -2.95
CA VAL A 125 -22.46 -10.22 -3.97
C VAL A 125 -21.78 -11.54 -3.58
N GLY A 126 -21.09 -11.60 -2.43
CA GLY A 126 -20.31 -12.78 -2.02
C GLY A 126 -19.09 -13.04 -2.89
N ASP A 127 -18.48 -14.21 -2.78
CA ASP A 127 -17.39 -14.67 -3.64
C ASP A 127 -17.89 -15.63 -4.72
N PRO A 128 -17.44 -15.48 -5.99
CA PRO A 128 -17.69 -16.47 -7.03
C PRO A 128 -17.13 -17.85 -6.65
N ASP A 129 -17.71 -18.91 -7.23
CA ASP A 129 -17.33 -20.29 -6.93
C ASP A 129 -15.83 -20.55 -7.16
N GLU A 130 -15.25 -19.89 -8.14
CA GLU A 130 -13.83 -20.06 -8.48
C GLU A 130 -12.88 -19.52 -7.41
N THR A 131 -13.33 -18.59 -6.55
CA THR A 131 -12.48 -17.94 -5.53
C THR A 131 -13.00 -18.13 -4.10
N ARG A 132 -14.13 -18.79 -3.90
CA ARG A 132 -14.78 -18.97 -2.59
C ARG A 132 -13.88 -19.68 -1.59
N ASP A 133 -13.16 -20.71 -2.03
CA ASP A 133 -12.30 -21.56 -1.21
C ASP A 133 -10.88 -20.99 -1.00
N ILE A 134 -10.52 -19.88 -1.65
CA ILE A 134 -9.23 -19.24 -1.43
C ILE A 134 -9.20 -18.63 -0.03
N LYS A 135 -8.34 -19.21 0.81
CA LYS A 135 -8.06 -18.69 2.15
C LYS A 135 -6.97 -17.63 2.06
N ALA A 136 -7.31 -16.40 2.41
CA ALA A 136 -6.38 -15.29 2.60
C ALA A 136 -6.42 -14.91 4.09
N LYS A 137 -5.55 -15.51 4.88
CA LYS A 137 -5.49 -15.26 6.33
C LYS A 137 -4.55 -14.09 6.58
N LYS A 138 -5.07 -13.03 7.19
CA LYS A 138 -4.24 -11.90 7.62
C LYS A 138 -3.24 -12.38 8.66
N ILE A 139 -1.99 -12.01 8.45
CA ILE A 139 -0.91 -12.26 9.41
C ILE A 139 -1.00 -11.18 10.49
N GLU A 140 -0.99 -11.59 11.74
CA GLU A 140 -0.87 -10.68 12.87
C GLU A 140 0.62 -10.52 13.18
N ASP A 141 1.22 -9.42 12.72
CA ASP A 141 2.54 -8.99 13.17
C ASP A 141 2.40 -8.48 14.62
N ARG A 142 2.86 -9.25 15.56
CA ARG A 142 2.99 -8.82 16.95
C ARG A 142 4.42 -8.35 17.15
N LEU A 143 4.58 -7.02 17.25
CA LEU A 143 5.83 -6.46 17.74
C LEU A 143 6.07 -7.00 19.16
N ALA A 144 7.17 -7.70 19.33
CA ALA A 144 7.61 -8.08 20.66
C ALA A 144 8.21 -6.85 21.37
N ARG A 145 8.22 -6.88 22.71
CA ARG A 145 8.74 -5.74 23.48
C ARG A 145 10.21 -5.48 23.22
N GLU A 146 10.95 -6.54 22.95
CA GLU A 146 12.38 -6.54 22.58
C GLU A 146 12.65 -5.90 21.21
N ASP A 147 11.63 -5.79 20.35
CA ASP A 147 11.75 -5.12 19.04
C ASP A 147 11.62 -3.59 19.15
N LEU A 148 11.29 -3.07 20.34
CA LEU A 148 11.14 -1.64 20.58
C LEU A 148 12.48 -1.03 21.00
N LEU A 149 12.77 0.16 20.44
CA LEU A 149 13.96 0.92 20.82
C LEU A 149 13.87 1.31 22.31
N THR A 150 14.96 1.11 23.04
CA THR A 150 15.12 1.59 24.41
C THR A 150 15.59 3.05 24.42
N GLU A 151 15.53 3.72 25.58
CA GLU A 151 16.10 5.06 25.75
C GLU A 151 17.60 5.08 25.44
N GLN A 152 18.31 3.99 25.76
CA GLN A 152 19.74 3.88 25.47
C GLN A 152 19.99 3.76 23.97
N ASP A 153 19.18 3.00 23.23
CA ASP A 153 19.25 2.92 21.76
C ASP A 153 19.01 4.28 21.12
N MET A 154 18.01 5.02 21.60
CA MET A 154 17.72 6.37 21.13
C MET A 154 18.89 7.33 21.36
N LYS A 155 19.53 7.26 22.53
CA LYS A 155 20.72 8.07 22.84
C LYS A 155 21.86 7.73 21.87
N MET A 156 22.14 6.45 21.65
CA MET A 156 23.16 6.00 20.71
C MET A 156 22.88 6.49 19.28
N LEU A 157 21.63 6.45 18.82
CA LEU A 157 21.24 6.96 17.51
C LEU A 157 21.44 8.48 17.39
N LEU A 158 21.08 9.24 18.43
CA LEU A 158 21.26 10.69 18.44
C LEU A 158 22.75 11.09 18.50
N ASP A 159 23.56 10.34 19.24
CA ASP A 159 25.02 10.56 19.32
C ASP A 159 25.69 10.23 17.97
N ALA A 160 25.26 9.17 17.28
CA ALA A 160 25.74 8.83 15.96
C ALA A 160 25.41 9.90 14.89
N CYS A 161 24.43 10.76 15.13
CA CYS A 161 24.04 11.88 14.26
C CYS A 161 24.58 13.24 14.74
N GLU A 162 25.58 13.29 15.65
CA GLU A 162 26.06 14.53 16.28
C GLU A 162 26.47 15.58 15.26
N GLU A 163 27.19 15.21 14.21
CA GLU A 163 27.63 16.11 13.14
C GLU A 163 26.55 16.41 12.10
N ASN A 164 25.49 15.62 12.05
CA ASN A 164 24.38 15.79 11.10
C ASN A 164 23.13 16.31 11.82
N LEU A 165 23.07 17.63 12.00
CA LEU A 165 21.96 18.29 12.71
C LEU A 165 20.58 18.01 12.11
N ARG A 166 20.49 17.80 10.81
CA ARG A 166 19.24 17.47 10.12
C ARG A 166 18.73 16.10 10.56
N ASP A 167 19.60 15.09 10.50
CA ASP A 167 19.21 13.73 10.82
C ASP A 167 18.96 13.57 12.32
N ARG A 168 19.76 14.26 13.16
CA ARG A 168 19.54 14.36 14.60
C ARG A 168 18.19 14.99 14.92
N ALA A 169 17.83 16.10 14.30
CA ALA A 169 16.52 16.74 14.47
C ALA A 169 15.36 15.84 14.01
N LEU A 170 15.54 15.14 12.89
CA LEU A 170 14.56 14.19 12.37
C LEU A 170 14.29 13.06 13.37
N LEU A 171 15.34 12.42 13.89
CA LEU A 171 15.21 11.32 14.86
C LEU A 171 14.61 11.78 16.17
N ALA A 172 15.11 12.90 16.72
CA ALA A 172 14.58 13.45 17.97
C ALA A 172 13.09 13.80 17.85
N THR A 173 12.71 14.51 16.79
CA THR A 173 11.31 14.89 16.55
C THR A 173 10.43 13.68 16.32
N HIS A 174 10.92 12.67 15.61
CA HIS A 174 10.17 11.45 15.35
C HIS A 174 9.90 10.65 16.62
N ALA A 175 10.91 10.54 17.49
CA ALA A 175 10.81 9.85 18.77
C ALA A 175 9.88 10.58 19.74
N GLU A 176 10.03 11.90 19.87
CA GLU A 176 9.25 12.75 20.79
C GLU A 176 7.77 12.81 20.40
N ALA A 177 7.50 13.09 19.12
CA ALA A 177 6.15 13.35 18.63
C ALA A 177 5.39 12.11 18.16
N GLY A 178 6.02 10.93 18.09
CA GLY A 178 5.39 9.69 17.58
C GLY A 178 4.78 9.86 16.19
N THR A 179 5.43 10.66 15.31
CA THR A 179 4.95 10.91 13.97
C THR A 179 5.16 9.69 13.07
N ARG A 180 4.34 9.57 12.01
CA ARG A 180 4.66 8.61 10.94
C ARG A 180 5.78 9.17 10.06
N PRO A 181 6.64 8.33 9.45
CA PRO A 181 7.72 8.82 8.59
C PRO A 181 7.24 9.80 7.50
N GLY A 182 6.09 9.53 6.85
CA GLY A 182 5.53 10.44 5.86
C GLY A 182 4.99 11.76 6.43
N GLU A 183 4.61 11.82 7.69
CA GLU A 183 4.16 13.04 8.34
C GLU A 183 5.33 13.99 8.60
N ILE A 184 6.44 13.47 9.14
CA ILE A 184 7.62 14.29 9.44
C ILE A 184 8.39 14.68 8.17
N LEU A 185 8.52 13.80 7.19
CA LEU A 185 9.21 14.10 5.94
C LEU A 185 8.49 15.14 5.06
N ASN A 186 7.18 15.33 5.26
CA ASN A 186 6.39 16.38 4.61
C ASN A 186 6.21 17.62 5.49
N LEU A 187 6.80 17.66 6.69
CA LEU A 187 6.69 18.81 7.58
C LEU A 187 7.42 20.03 6.97
N GLN A 188 6.77 21.18 7.01
CA GLN A 188 7.34 22.45 6.56
C GLN A 188 7.49 23.40 7.75
N ILE A 189 8.46 24.30 7.71
CA ILE A 189 8.74 25.27 8.78
C ILE A 189 7.48 26.04 9.17
N LYS A 190 6.63 26.44 8.22
CA LYS A 190 5.35 27.14 8.48
C LYS A 190 4.34 26.36 9.33
N HIS A 191 4.56 25.04 9.48
CA HIS A 191 3.69 24.17 10.29
C HIS A 191 4.24 23.91 11.71
N VAL A 192 5.36 24.56 12.03
CA VAL A 192 5.99 24.47 13.35
C VAL A 192 5.86 25.81 14.04
N VAL A 193 5.31 25.81 15.24
CA VAL A 193 5.17 27.01 16.08
C VAL A 193 5.92 26.75 17.37
N PHE A 194 6.84 27.65 17.71
CA PHE A 194 7.55 27.59 18.98
C PHE A 194 6.83 28.45 20.02
N ASP A 195 6.69 27.94 21.22
CA ASP A 195 6.14 28.66 22.35
C ASP A 195 7.01 28.44 23.61
N LYS A 196 6.53 28.92 24.76
CA LYS A 196 7.25 28.79 26.06
C LYS A 196 7.37 27.34 26.57
N HIS A 197 6.66 26.39 25.98
CA HIS A 197 6.64 24.99 26.37
C HIS A 197 7.42 24.09 25.38
N GLY A 198 7.78 24.60 24.22
CA GLY A 198 8.51 23.87 23.20
C GLY A 198 8.05 24.17 21.78
N ALA A 199 7.88 23.14 20.97
CA ALA A 199 7.43 23.25 19.59
C ALA A 199 6.11 22.52 19.40
N VAL A 200 5.15 23.17 18.77
CA VAL A 200 3.88 22.57 18.33
C VAL A 200 3.93 22.38 16.82
N MET A 201 3.69 21.17 16.37
CA MET A 201 3.74 20.82 14.94
C MET A 201 2.38 20.39 14.42
N LYS A 202 1.99 20.95 13.29
CA LYS A 202 0.80 20.52 12.56
C LYS A 202 1.21 19.53 11.47
N VAL A 203 0.97 18.24 11.70
CA VAL A 203 1.32 17.16 10.79
C VAL A 203 0.10 16.68 10.00
N HIS A 204 0.33 16.27 8.75
CA HIS A 204 -0.71 15.77 7.88
C HIS A 204 -0.39 14.34 7.44
N GLY A 205 -1.27 13.41 7.73
CA GLY A 205 -1.10 11.99 7.44
C GLY A 205 -2.31 11.35 6.76
N LYS A 206 -2.26 10.04 6.61
CA LYS A 206 -3.31 9.24 5.96
C LYS A 206 -4.70 9.43 6.58
N THR A 207 -4.77 9.71 7.87
CA THR A 207 -6.01 9.85 8.64
C THR A 207 -6.42 11.31 8.86
N GLY A 208 -5.78 12.24 8.17
CA GLY A 208 -6.04 13.68 8.28
C GLY A 208 -4.93 14.46 8.97
N THR A 209 -5.25 15.67 9.41
CA THR A 209 -4.33 16.58 10.09
C THR A 209 -4.47 16.44 11.59
N ARG A 210 -3.34 16.40 12.30
CA ARG A 210 -3.28 16.43 13.77
C ARG A 210 -2.18 17.36 14.25
N THR A 211 -2.28 17.78 15.50
CA THR A 211 -1.26 18.57 16.19
C THR A 211 -0.48 17.64 17.13
N VAL A 212 0.81 17.79 17.18
CA VAL A 212 1.75 17.06 18.04
C VAL A 212 2.72 18.05 18.66
#